data_ee428fe36e7b69b4b98fd1a09282bd7c
#
_entry.id   ee428fe36e7b69b4b98fd1a09282bd7c
#
_cell.length_a   1.000
_cell.length_b   1.000
_cell.length_c   1.000
_cell.angle_alpha   90.00
_cell.angle_beta   90.00
_cell.angle_gamma   90.00
#
_symmetry.space_group_name_H-M   'P 1'
#
loop_
_entity.id
_entity.type
_entity.pdbx_description
1 polymer ?
#
loop_
_entity_poly.entity_id
_entity_poly.type
_entity_poly.pdbx_seq_one_letter_code
_entity_poly.pdbx_strand_id
1 'polypeptide(L)'
;MLLMAVAILILAGPRRSAPPTQERVLTNIEIVLDVSGSMTSPLGSPGEWAGMMGGEGEPTGPTRYTAAMEAIRQFCTSRKGDAFGLTIFGIDVIRWMPLTKDLAAIQNAAPFLNPAKMPPNMGGTRIGNALKYARGVLAQQPEGDRLIILITDGYSSDLDGNAALEVAQELASDRIVVHAVCIGSDQPPQQLSDVVVPTGGRVFGAGTKDALAGVFAHIDRMQPVRLKQGQSETVDHFRPLALAGLGLLGLHALGLLGWRWNPW
;
A
#
# COMPACT_ATOMS: atom_id res chain seq x y z
N MET A 1 -13.40 33.10 -48.76
CA MET A 1 -11.98 32.96 -48.41
C MET A 1 -11.78 32.67 -46.89
N LEU A 2 -12.32 33.50 -45.98
CA LEU A 2 -12.12 33.31 -44.52
C LEU A 2 -12.66 31.96 -43.97
N LEU A 3 -13.85 31.54 -44.42
CA LEU A 3 -14.46 30.22 -44.07
C LEU A 3 -13.61 29.03 -44.55
N MET A 4 -13.00 29.10 -45.72
CA MET A 4 -12.08 28.09 -46.22
C MET A 4 -10.79 28.01 -45.34
N ALA A 5 -10.27 29.17 -44.95
CA ALA A 5 -9.09 29.20 -44.06
C ALA A 5 -9.40 28.57 -42.69
N VAL A 6 -10.55 28.85 -42.10
CA VAL A 6 -10.99 28.22 -40.85
C VAL A 6 -11.18 26.69 -40.99
N ALA A 7 -11.78 26.25 -42.14
CA ALA A 7 -11.94 24.80 -42.41
C ALA A 7 -10.58 24.11 -42.55
N ILE A 8 -9.60 24.73 -43.22
CA ILE A 8 -8.23 24.17 -43.33
C ILE A 8 -7.54 24.10 -41.95
N LEU A 9 -7.71 25.13 -41.10
CA LEU A 9 -7.16 25.15 -39.76
C LEU A 9 -7.76 24.05 -38.86
N ILE A 10 -9.06 23.78 -39.00
CA ILE A 10 -9.72 22.68 -38.27
C ILE A 10 -9.19 21.31 -38.75
N LEU A 11 -9.05 21.14 -40.08
CA LEU A 11 -8.52 19.92 -40.68
C LEU A 11 -7.04 19.68 -40.36
N ALA A 12 -6.27 20.72 -40.11
CA ALA A 12 -4.87 20.64 -39.67
C ALA A 12 -4.73 20.06 -38.25
N GLY A 13 -5.83 19.86 -37.50
CA GLY A 13 -5.86 19.21 -36.21
C GLY A 13 -5.02 19.96 -35.14
N PRO A 14 -5.36 21.21 -34.81
CA PRO A 14 -4.59 21.98 -33.85
C PRO A 14 -4.60 21.27 -32.48
N ARG A 15 -3.42 20.98 -31.96
CA ARG A 15 -3.22 20.30 -30.68
C ARG A 15 -2.66 21.26 -29.64
N ARG A 16 -3.12 21.11 -28.42
CA ARG A 16 -2.59 21.83 -27.27
C ARG A 16 -2.06 20.82 -26.26
N SER A 17 -0.87 21.05 -25.72
CA SER A 17 -0.36 20.27 -24.60
C SER A 17 -1.22 20.57 -23.36
N ALA A 18 -1.87 19.55 -22.82
CA ALA A 18 -2.49 19.64 -21.50
C ALA A 18 -1.38 19.77 -20.42
N PRO A 19 -1.65 20.44 -19.31
CA PRO A 19 -0.72 20.41 -18.19
C PRO A 19 -0.48 18.94 -17.79
N PRO A 20 0.76 18.57 -17.40
CA PRO A 20 1.08 17.21 -17.02
C PRO A 20 0.17 16.78 -15.87
N THR A 21 -0.50 15.65 -16.03
CA THR A 21 -1.32 15.07 -14.99
C THR A 21 -0.39 14.53 -13.90
N GLN A 22 -0.68 14.84 -12.64
CA GLN A 22 0.05 14.23 -11.54
C GLN A 22 -0.48 12.81 -11.33
N GLU A 23 0.34 11.83 -11.64
CA GLU A 23 0.03 10.42 -11.40
C GLU A 23 0.59 9.99 -10.05
N ARG A 24 -0.23 9.30 -9.28
CA ARG A 24 0.18 8.71 -8.02
C ARG A 24 1.11 7.51 -8.30
N VAL A 25 2.31 7.53 -7.71
CA VAL A 25 3.19 6.35 -7.73
C VAL A 25 2.58 5.27 -6.86
N LEU A 26 2.39 4.10 -7.42
CA LEU A 26 1.90 2.91 -6.73
C LEU A 26 2.92 2.48 -5.66
N THR A 27 2.45 2.15 -4.46
CA THR A 27 3.26 1.43 -3.48
C THR A 27 2.79 -0.02 -3.42
N ASN A 28 3.73 -0.95 -3.56
CA ASN A 28 3.50 -2.37 -3.38
C ASN A 28 3.81 -2.70 -1.92
N ILE A 29 2.80 -3.05 -1.15
CA ILE A 29 2.88 -3.29 0.30
C ILE A 29 2.64 -4.77 0.56
N GLU A 30 3.67 -5.47 1.01
CA GLU A 30 3.53 -6.85 1.46
C GLU A 30 3.41 -6.87 2.98
N ILE A 31 2.27 -7.30 3.49
CA ILE A 31 2.02 -7.47 4.91
C ILE A 31 2.48 -8.88 5.28
N VAL A 32 3.43 -8.97 6.20
CA VAL A 32 4.00 -10.23 6.70
C VAL A 32 3.53 -10.40 8.13
N LEU A 33 2.54 -11.28 8.32
CA LEU A 33 1.83 -11.47 9.57
C LEU A 33 2.25 -12.76 10.27
N ASP A 34 2.69 -12.64 11.49
CA ASP A 34 2.95 -13.76 12.39
C ASP A 34 1.63 -14.43 12.79
N VAL A 35 1.56 -15.75 12.60
CA VAL A 35 0.45 -16.60 13.04
C VAL A 35 0.93 -17.70 13.99
N SER A 36 2.06 -17.49 14.64
CA SER A 36 2.55 -18.39 15.70
C SER A 36 1.60 -18.47 16.89
N GLY A 37 1.78 -19.48 17.73
CA GLY A 37 0.91 -19.73 18.87
C GLY A 37 0.80 -18.56 19.86
N SER A 38 1.88 -17.78 20.04
CA SER A 38 1.92 -16.61 20.92
C SER A 38 0.96 -15.48 20.51
N MET A 39 0.60 -15.40 19.22
CA MET A 39 -0.37 -14.45 18.71
C MET A 39 -1.81 -14.70 19.18
N THR A 40 -2.09 -15.86 19.79
CA THR A 40 -3.39 -16.14 20.46
C THR A 40 -3.50 -15.46 21.82
N SER A 41 -2.39 -15.02 22.41
CA SER A 41 -2.37 -14.36 23.71
C SER A 41 -3.10 -13.02 23.66
N PRO A 42 -3.72 -12.60 24.79
CA PRO A 42 -4.36 -11.29 24.88
C PRO A 42 -3.37 -10.16 24.65
N LEU A 43 -3.82 -9.10 24.02
CA LEU A 43 -3.03 -7.89 23.86
C LEU A 43 -2.84 -7.20 25.22
N GLY A 44 -1.59 -6.87 25.57
CA GLY A 44 -1.26 -6.25 26.85
C GLY A 44 -0.99 -7.22 28.01
N SER A 45 -1.08 -8.53 27.77
CA SER A 45 -0.59 -9.49 28.79
C SER A 45 0.93 -9.52 28.78
N PRO A 46 1.59 -9.41 29.93
CA PRO A 46 3.03 -9.61 30.03
C PRO A 46 3.32 -11.07 29.67
N GLY A 47 4.12 -11.30 28.64
CA GLY A 47 4.63 -12.54 28.09
C GLY A 47 4.16 -13.91 28.62
N GLU A 48 4.49 -14.99 27.97
CA GLU A 48 4.13 -16.39 28.29
C GLU A 48 4.33 -16.83 29.76
N TRP A 49 5.20 -16.14 30.52
CA TRP A 49 5.49 -16.43 31.92
C TRP A 49 4.37 -16.03 32.90
N ALA A 50 3.55 -15.06 32.57
CA ALA A 50 2.47 -14.60 33.48
C ALA A 50 1.29 -15.58 33.51
N GLY A 51 1.04 -16.29 32.40
CA GLY A 51 0.03 -17.36 32.35
C GLY A 51 0.39 -18.58 33.22
N MET A 52 1.65 -18.77 33.52
CA MET A 52 2.15 -19.90 34.33
C MET A 52 2.09 -19.62 35.85
N MET A 53 1.90 -18.37 36.26
CA MET A 53 1.85 -17.93 37.67
C MET A 53 0.42 -17.83 38.25
N GLY A 54 -0.58 -18.48 37.63
CA GLY A 54 -1.87 -18.74 38.26
C GLY A 54 -2.77 -17.54 38.52
N GLY A 55 -2.81 -16.57 37.61
CA GLY A 55 -3.85 -15.56 37.63
C GLY A 55 -5.18 -16.15 37.11
N GLU A 56 -6.09 -16.55 38.01
CA GLU A 56 -7.45 -16.97 37.71
C GLU A 56 -8.27 -15.75 37.17
N GLY A 57 -8.17 -15.49 35.90
CA GLY A 57 -9.03 -14.57 35.18
C GLY A 57 -8.95 -14.94 33.70
N GLU A 58 -10.07 -15.34 33.09
CA GLU A 58 -10.10 -15.43 31.64
C GLU A 58 -9.65 -14.08 31.06
N PRO A 59 -8.65 -14.09 30.16
CA PRO A 59 -8.14 -12.84 29.61
C PRO A 59 -9.24 -12.17 28.80
N THR A 60 -9.88 -11.18 29.38
CA THR A 60 -10.93 -10.37 28.76
C THR A 60 -10.30 -9.31 27.86
N GLY A 61 -10.12 -9.62 26.57
CA GLY A 61 -9.57 -8.65 25.62
C GLY A 61 -9.35 -9.24 24.24
N PRO A 62 -9.11 -8.40 23.22
CA PRO A 62 -8.73 -8.88 21.90
C PRO A 62 -7.37 -9.59 21.97
N THR A 63 -7.21 -10.68 21.24
CA THR A 63 -5.91 -11.32 21.06
C THR A 63 -4.99 -10.42 20.23
N ARG A 64 -3.66 -10.65 20.33
CA ARG A 64 -2.66 -9.96 19.50
C ARG A 64 -3.02 -10.08 18.02
N TYR A 65 -3.41 -11.28 17.59
CA TYR A 65 -3.86 -11.54 16.23
C TYR A 65 -5.11 -10.71 15.83
N THR A 66 -6.15 -10.70 16.65
CA THR A 66 -7.37 -9.94 16.32
C THR A 66 -7.13 -8.44 16.28
N ALA A 67 -6.26 -7.92 17.16
CA ALA A 67 -5.85 -6.53 17.14
C ALA A 67 -5.03 -6.20 15.89
N ALA A 68 -4.09 -7.09 15.48
CA ALA A 68 -3.31 -6.95 14.26
C ALA A 68 -4.21 -6.87 13.03
N MET A 69 -5.13 -7.81 12.88
CA MET A 69 -6.04 -7.84 11.71
C MET A 69 -6.94 -6.62 11.62
N GLU A 70 -7.42 -6.11 12.74
CA GLU A 70 -8.21 -4.87 12.76
C GLU A 70 -7.38 -3.66 12.32
N ALA A 71 -6.13 -3.55 12.81
CA ALA A 71 -5.22 -2.48 12.42
C ALA A 71 -4.81 -2.57 10.94
N ILE A 72 -4.54 -3.77 10.43
CA ILE A 72 -4.29 -4.01 9.00
C ILE A 72 -5.48 -3.54 8.16
N ARG A 73 -6.69 -3.91 8.55
CA ARG A 73 -7.91 -3.52 7.84
C ARG A 73 -8.07 -2.00 7.76
N GLN A 74 -7.85 -1.30 8.87
CA GLN A 74 -7.91 0.17 8.93
C GLN A 74 -6.83 0.81 8.07
N PHE A 75 -5.60 0.31 8.15
CA PHE A 75 -4.48 0.79 7.35
C PHE A 75 -4.71 0.63 5.85
N CYS A 76 -5.14 -0.53 5.40
CA CYS A 76 -5.46 -0.77 3.99
C CYS A 76 -6.58 0.17 3.50
N THR A 77 -7.57 0.46 4.33
CA THR A 77 -8.69 1.36 3.98
C THR A 77 -8.22 2.81 3.81
N SER A 78 -7.23 3.27 4.58
CA SER A 78 -6.69 4.63 4.47
C SER A 78 -5.86 4.84 3.20
N ARG A 79 -5.28 3.78 2.64
CA ARG A 79 -4.32 3.83 1.52
C ARG A 79 -4.91 3.36 0.19
N LYS A 80 -5.99 3.99 -0.22
CA LYS A 80 -6.62 3.70 -1.51
C LYS A 80 -5.66 3.92 -2.68
N GLY A 81 -5.53 2.91 -3.55
CA GLY A 81 -4.70 2.97 -4.76
C GLY A 81 -3.33 2.31 -4.63
N ASP A 82 -2.91 1.89 -3.44
CA ASP A 82 -1.75 1.00 -3.26
C ASP A 82 -2.16 -0.46 -3.48
N ALA A 83 -1.18 -1.31 -3.77
CA ALA A 83 -1.38 -2.75 -3.87
C ALA A 83 -0.94 -3.42 -2.56
N PHE A 84 -1.77 -4.33 -2.06
CA PHE A 84 -1.52 -5.06 -0.82
C PHE A 84 -1.43 -6.55 -1.08
N GLY A 85 -0.38 -7.19 -0.57
CA GLY A 85 -0.25 -8.62 -0.44
C GLY A 85 -0.30 -9.04 1.04
N LEU A 86 -0.61 -10.29 1.30
CA LEU A 86 -0.61 -10.85 2.65
C LEU A 86 0.11 -12.19 2.65
N THR A 87 1.22 -12.22 3.34
CA THR A 87 1.99 -13.42 3.65
C THR A 87 1.87 -13.70 5.14
N ILE A 88 1.53 -14.92 5.49
CA ILE A 88 1.50 -15.40 6.87
C ILE A 88 2.68 -16.31 7.14
N PHE A 89 3.17 -16.27 8.34
CA PHE A 89 4.31 -17.12 8.72
C PHE A 89 4.25 -17.62 10.16
N GLY A 90 4.93 -18.72 10.37
CA GLY A 90 5.32 -19.31 11.61
C GLY A 90 6.69 -19.95 11.42
N ILE A 91 6.82 -21.27 11.51
CA ILE A 91 8.01 -22.01 11.00
C ILE A 91 8.02 -21.95 9.47
N ASP A 92 6.88 -22.24 8.85
CA ASP A 92 6.69 -22.16 7.40
C ASP A 92 6.10 -20.82 6.99
N VAL A 93 6.19 -20.51 5.68
CA VAL A 93 5.68 -19.28 5.09
C VAL A 93 4.62 -19.63 4.06
N ILE A 94 3.48 -18.99 4.15
CA ILE A 94 2.37 -19.17 3.21
C ILE A 94 1.97 -17.83 2.64
N ARG A 95 2.00 -17.68 1.32
CA ARG A 95 1.41 -16.55 0.64
C ARG A 95 -0.11 -16.71 0.64
N TRP A 96 -0.76 -15.98 1.54
CA TRP A 96 -2.21 -16.04 1.66
C TRP A 96 -2.92 -15.30 0.53
N MET A 97 -2.40 -14.13 0.19
CA MET A 97 -2.98 -13.29 -0.84
C MET A 97 -1.90 -12.62 -1.70
N PRO A 98 -1.99 -12.72 -3.02
CA PRO A 98 -1.09 -11.98 -3.91
C PRO A 98 -1.35 -10.47 -3.83
N LEU A 99 -0.38 -9.66 -4.28
CA LEU A 99 -0.55 -8.21 -4.39
C LEU A 99 -1.79 -7.86 -5.23
N THR A 100 -2.73 -7.18 -4.61
CA THR A 100 -3.99 -6.76 -5.21
C THR A 100 -4.39 -5.37 -4.73
N LYS A 101 -5.17 -4.67 -5.55
CA LYS A 101 -5.83 -3.41 -5.15
C LYS A 101 -7.23 -3.65 -4.57
N ASP A 102 -7.67 -4.89 -4.55
CA ASP A 102 -8.96 -5.28 -3.97
C ASP A 102 -8.85 -5.41 -2.45
N LEU A 103 -9.25 -4.36 -1.76
CA LEU A 103 -9.24 -4.32 -0.31
C LEU A 103 -10.23 -5.29 0.36
N ALA A 104 -11.27 -5.72 -0.37
CA ALA A 104 -12.26 -6.67 0.18
C ALA A 104 -11.62 -8.03 0.47
N ALA A 105 -10.63 -8.44 -0.31
CA ALA A 105 -9.88 -9.67 -0.07
C ALA A 105 -9.17 -9.67 1.28
N ILE A 106 -8.54 -8.55 1.68
CA ILE A 106 -7.87 -8.39 2.97
C ILE A 106 -8.90 -8.34 4.11
N GLN A 107 -9.97 -7.57 3.92
CA GLN A 107 -11.01 -7.38 4.94
C GLN A 107 -11.68 -8.71 5.33
N ASN A 108 -11.79 -9.63 4.37
CA ASN A 108 -12.41 -10.94 4.57
C ASN A 108 -11.43 -12.06 4.98
N ALA A 109 -10.12 -11.78 5.06
CA ALA A 109 -9.12 -12.79 5.41
C ALA A 109 -9.13 -13.18 6.90
N ALA A 110 -9.46 -12.27 7.80
CA ALA A 110 -9.33 -12.45 9.24
C ALA A 110 -9.96 -13.72 9.83
N PRO A 111 -11.17 -14.15 9.46
CA PRO A 111 -11.77 -15.35 10.05
C PRO A 111 -11.02 -16.66 9.74
N PHE A 112 -10.27 -16.67 8.63
CA PHE A 112 -9.59 -17.85 8.11
C PHE A 112 -8.16 -18.00 8.63
N LEU A 113 -7.55 -16.90 9.12
CA LEU A 113 -6.15 -16.85 9.54
C LEU A 113 -5.96 -16.94 11.05
N ASN A 114 -6.94 -17.46 11.78
CA ASN A 114 -6.85 -17.59 13.23
C ASN A 114 -5.71 -18.54 13.64
N PRO A 115 -4.68 -18.06 14.39
CA PRO A 115 -3.54 -18.89 14.81
C PRO A 115 -3.95 -20.15 15.57
N ALA A 116 -5.02 -20.09 16.36
CA ALA A 116 -5.55 -21.27 17.09
C ALA A 116 -6.02 -22.42 16.17
N LYS A 117 -6.23 -22.16 14.89
CA LYS A 117 -6.67 -23.13 13.88
C LYS A 117 -5.58 -23.48 12.87
N MET A 118 -4.39 -22.92 13.03
CA MET A 118 -3.26 -23.19 12.14
C MET A 118 -2.66 -24.57 12.39
N PRO A 119 -2.07 -25.19 11.35
CA PRO A 119 -1.35 -26.44 11.49
C PRO A 119 -0.17 -26.33 12.45
N PRO A 120 0.27 -27.46 13.10
CA PRO A 120 1.38 -27.42 14.06
C PRO A 120 2.70 -26.88 13.54
N ASN A 121 2.98 -27.00 12.23
CA ASN A 121 4.16 -26.44 11.57
C ASN A 121 4.17 -24.91 11.48
N MET A 122 3.10 -24.26 11.89
CA MET A 122 3.02 -22.80 12.01
C MET A 122 3.27 -22.30 13.44
N GLY A 123 3.60 -23.21 14.38
CA GLY A 123 3.69 -22.87 15.81
C GLY A 123 4.91 -22.07 16.26
N GLY A 124 6.01 -22.06 15.50
CA GLY A 124 7.21 -21.29 15.80
C GLY A 124 7.31 -19.99 14.99
N THR A 125 8.43 -19.27 15.12
CA THR A 125 8.62 -17.95 14.51
C THR A 125 9.94 -17.88 13.75
N ARG A 126 9.89 -17.74 12.42
CA ARG A 126 11.03 -17.62 11.51
C ARG A 126 10.87 -16.38 10.62
N ILE A 127 11.23 -15.22 11.15
CA ILE A 127 11.07 -13.92 10.50
C ILE A 127 12.00 -13.78 9.30
N GLY A 128 13.25 -14.26 9.41
CA GLY A 128 14.23 -14.19 8.32
C GLY A 128 13.73 -14.90 7.06
N ASN A 129 13.17 -16.09 7.22
CA ASN A 129 12.56 -16.85 6.12
C ASN A 129 11.36 -16.11 5.51
N ALA A 130 10.50 -15.54 6.35
CA ALA A 130 9.33 -14.77 5.91
C ALA A 130 9.72 -13.50 5.13
N LEU A 131 10.75 -12.77 5.58
CA LEU A 131 11.26 -11.59 4.91
C LEU A 131 11.92 -11.92 3.57
N LYS A 132 12.70 -13.00 3.48
CA LYS A 132 13.28 -13.49 2.21
C LYS A 132 12.19 -13.86 1.21
N TYR A 133 11.12 -14.50 1.68
CA TYR A 133 9.97 -14.82 0.84
C TYR A 133 9.27 -13.56 0.32
N ALA A 134 8.95 -12.62 1.21
CA ALA A 134 8.30 -11.36 0.87
C ALA A 134 9.17 -10.51 -0.10
N ARG A 135 10.49 -10.51 0.10
CA ARG A 135 11.44 -9.91 -0.84
C ARG A 135 11.26 -10.49 -2.25
N GLY A 136 11.21 -11.82 -2.38
CA GLY A 136 10.99 -12.50 -3.66
C GLY A 136 9.68 -12.09 -4.34
N VAL A 137 8.62 -11.85 -3.56
CA VAL A 137 7.33 -11.36 -4.06
C VAL A 137 7.44 -9.93 -4.59
N LEU A 138 8.07 -9.03 -3.82
CA LEU A 138 8.19 -7.62 -4.17
C LEU A 138 9.22 -7.37 -5.28
N ALA A 139 10.29 -8.16 -5.34
CA ALA A 139 11.31 -8.04 -6.39
C ALA A 139 10.75 -8.30 -7.80
N GLN A 140 9.69 -9.10 -7.91
CA GLN A 140 9.01 -9.38 -9.18
C GLN A 140 8.12 -8.23 -9.67
N GLN A 141 7.86 -7.20 -8.85
CA GLN A 141 7.04 -6.08 -9.25
C GLN A 141 7.84 -5.12 -10.13
N PRO A 142 7.37 -4.84 -11.37
CA PRO A 142 8.14 -4.03 -12.32
C PRO A 142 8.19 -2.55 -11.93
N GLU A 143 7.16 -2.06 -11.22
CA GLU A 143 6.99 -0.65 -10.92
C GLU A 143 6.50 -0.41 -9.49
N GLY A 144 6.76 0.78 -8.98
CA GLY A 144 6.29 1.25 -7.69
C GLY A 144 7.31 1.13 -6.56
N ASP A 145 7.03 1.84 -5.48
CA ASP A 145 7.79 1.71 -4.25
C ASP A 145 7.46 0.35 -3.58
N ARG A 146 8.40 -0.19 -2.83
CA ARG A 146 8.30 -1.52 -2.21
C ARG A 146 8.40 -1.39 -0.70
N LEU A 147 7.38 -1.88 -0.02
CA LEU A 147 7.27 -1.80 1.43
C LEU A 147 6.87 -3.15 2.02
N ILE A 148 7.56 -3.58 3.06
CA ILE A 148 7.14 -4.68 3.93
C ILE A 148 6.66 -4.11 5.25
N ILE A 149 5.49 -4.55 5.70
CA ILE A 149 5.02 -4.34 7.07
C ILE A 149 5.05 -5.69 7.78
N LEU A 150 6.07 -5.89 8.59
CA LEU A 150 6.21 -7.07 9.43
C LEU A 150 5.42 -6.87 10.73
N ILE A 151 4.58 -7.83 11.07
CA ILE A 151 3.79 -7.83 12.31
C ILE A 151 4.09 -9.12 13.04
N THR A 152 4.69 -9.01 14.21
CA THR A 152 5.10 -10.15 15.05
C THR A 152 5.02 -9.78 16.52
N ASP A 153 5.03 -10.74 17.41
CA ASP A 153 5.01 -10.51 18.86
C ASP A 153 6.30 -10.96 19.55
N GLY A 154 7.30 -11.47 18.81
CA GLY A 154 8.42 -12.08 19.49
C GLY A 154 9.74 -12.16 18.73
N TYR A 155 10.57 -13.02 19.27
CA TYR A 155 11.87 -13.37 18.74
C TYR A 155 11.77 -14.31 17.55
N SER A 156 12.77 -14.19 16.68
CA SER A 156 12.95 -15.09 15.56
C SER A 156 14.06 -16.09 15.83
N SER A 157 13.83 -17.34 15.50
CA SER A 157 14.85 -18.41 15.65
C SER A 157 15.89 -18.42 14.52
N ASP A 158 15.71 -17.60 13.48
CA ASP A 158 16.54 -17.59 12.28
C ASP A 158 17.18 -16.21 11.98
N LEU A 159 17.18 -15.30 12.98
CA LEU A 159 17.81 -13.98 12.88
C LEU A 159 18.98 -13.80 13.87
N ASP A 160 19.58 -14.90 14.30
CA ASP A 160 20.70 -14.83 15.22
C ASP A 160 22.01 -14.45 14.52
N GLY A 161 22.86 -13.68 15.24
CA GLY A 161 24.18 -13.29 14.76
C GLY A 161 24.15 -12.47 13.48
N ASN A 162 24.87 -12.90 12.45
CA ASN A 162 25.00 -12.19 11.18
C ASN A 162 23.77 -12.37 10.25
N ALA A 163 22.89 -13.33 10.52
CA ALA A 163 21.76 -13.63 9.65
C ALA A 163 20.80 -12.43 9.50
N ALA A 164 20.61 -11.67 10.57
CA ALA A 164 19.80 -10.45 10.53
C ALA A 164 20.38 -9.41 9.56
N LEU A 165 21.71 -9.20 9.59
CA LEU A 165 22.38 -8.26 8.71
C LEU A 165 22.35 -8.69 7.25
N GLU A 166 22.52 -10.00 6.98
CA GLU A 166 22.44 -10.56 5.63
C GLU A 166 21.05 -10.31 5.02
N VAL A 167 19.98 -10.61 5.77
CA VAL A 167 18.61 -10.36 5.35
C VAL A 167 18.39 -8.86 5.09
N ALA A 168 18.90 -8.00 5.97
CA ALA A 168 18.79 -6.55 5.82
C ALA A 168 19.49 -6.04 4.55
N GLN A 169 20.68 -6.52 4.26
CA GLN A 169 21.45 -6.14 3.07
C GLN A 169 20.74 -6.58 1.78
N GLU A 170 20.19 -7.79 1.77
CA GLU A 170 19.43 -8.30 0.64
C GLU A 170 18.18 -7.43 0.36
N LEU A 171 17.42 -7.07 1.41
CA LEU A 171 16.25 -6.21 1.29
C LEU A 171 16.60 -4.81 0.82
N ALA A 172 17.65 -4.21 1.39
CA ALA A 172 18.13 -2.89 1.00
C ALA A 172 18.62 -2.84 -0.45
N SER A 173 19.29 -3.90 -0.94
CA SER A 173 19.75 -4.00 -2.32
C SER A 173 18.59 -3.94 -3.33
N ASP A 174 17.44 -4.50 -2.98
CA ASP A 174 16.21 -4.46 -3.78
C ASP A 174 15.34 -3.23 -3.51
N ARG A 175 15.85 -2.27 -2.73
CA ARG A 175 15.16 -1.02 -2.33
C ARG A 175 13.82 -1.30 -1.65
N ILE A 176 13.77 -2.32 -0.82
CA ILE A 176 12.61 -2.68 -0.01
C ILE A 176 12.77 -2.06 1.36
N VAL A 177 11.85 -1.20 1.75
CA VAL A 177 11.78 -0.66 3.10
C VAL A 177 10.98 -1.61 3.98
N VAL A 178 11.46 -1.88 5.19
CA VAL A 178 10.76 -2.75 6.15
C VAL A 178 10.36 -1.92 7.37
N HIS A 179 9.09 -1.90 7.72
CA HIS A 179 8.63 -1.46 9.03
C HIS A 179 8.17 -2.67 9.84
N ALA A 180 8.66 -2.80 11.07
CA ALA A 180 8.24 -3.86 11.97
C ALA A 180 7.36 -3.29 13.09
N VAL A 181 6.29 -4.02 13.37
CA VAL A 181 5.36 -3.75 14.47
C VAL A 181 5.42 -4.93 15.44
N CYS A 182 6.01 -4.70 16.62
CA CYS A 182 6.06 -5.68 17.69
C CYS A 182 4.81 -5.54 18.56
N ILE A 183 3.91 -6.53 18.48
CA ILE A 183 2.63 -6.51 19.19
C ILE A 183 2.79 -7.14 20.58
N GLY A 184 2.17 -6.50 21.59
CA GLY A 184 2.18 -7.00 22.97
C GLY A 184 3.40 -6.60 23.79
N SER A 185 4.36 -5.87 23.20
CA SER A 185 5.52 -5.34 23.87
C SER A 185 5.85 -3.94 23.39
N ASP A 186 6.16 -3.05 24.33
CA ASP A 186 6.68 -1.71 24.03
C ASP A 186 8.22 -1.71 23.86
N GLN A 187 8.86 -2.86 24.10
CA GLN A 187 10.30 -3.06 23.93
C GLN A 187 10.55 -4.17 22.89
N PRO A 188 10.66 -3.82 21.61
CA PRO A 188 10.93 -4.80 20.56
C PRO A 188 12.30 -5.47 20.74
N PRO A 189 12.45 -6.74 20.35
CA PRO A 189 13.73 -7.41 20.32
C PRO A 189 14.76 -6.70 19.42
N GLN A 190 16.03 -6.66 19.85
CA GLN A 190 17.11 -6.03 19.10
C GLN A 190 17.28 -6.57 17.68
N GLN A 191 17.12 -7.89 17.49
CA GLN A 191 17.21 -8.53 16.17
C GLN A 191 16.25 -7.93 15.13
N LEU A 192 15.08 -7.41 15.53
CA LEU A 192 14.19 -6.69 14.63
C LEU A 192 14.82 -5.38 14.16
N SER A 193 15.48 -4.64 15.08
CA SER A 193 16.18 -3.41 14.72
C SER A 193 17.36 -3.67 13.79
N ASP A 194 18.09 -4.77 14.00
CA ASP A 194 19.24 -5.15 13.19
C ASP A 194 18.86 -5.45 11.73
N VAL A 195 17.65 -5.98 11.49
CA VAL A 195 17.11 -6.19 10.15
C VAL A 195 16.48 -4.94 9.57
N VAL A 196 15.68 -4.22 10.34
CA VAL A 196 14.79 -3.15 9.85
C VAL A 196 15.53 -1.85 9.58
N VAL A 197 16.43 -1.42 10.51
CA VAL A 197 17.09 -0.11 10.41
C VAL A 197 17.93 0.02 9.13
N PRO A 198 18.73 -0.97 8.72
CA PRO A 198 19.52 -0.87 7.48
C PRO A 198 18.67 -0.73 6.20
N THR A 199 17.40 -1.14 6.22
CA THR A 199 16.48 -0.95 5.08
C THR A 199 15.90 0.47 4.99
N GLY A 200 16.22 1.34 5.94
CA GLY A 200 15.64 2.69 6.07
C GLY A 200 14.28 2.70 6.79
N GLY A 201 13.87 1.57 7.36
CA GLY A 201 12.63 1.46 8.11
C GLY A 201 12.77 1.71 9.62
N ARG A 202 11.71 1.38 10.36
CA ARG A 202 11.65 1.54 11.82
C ARG A 202 10.93 0.38 12.49
N VAL A 203 11.30 0.11 13.73
CA VAL A 203 10.62 -0.85 14.59
C VAL A 203 9.74 -0.09 15.60
N PHE A 204 8.53 -0.56 15.78
CA PHE A 204 7.53 0.01 16.67
C PHE A 204 7.07 -1.04 17.67
N GLY A 205 6.95 -0.65 18.93
CA GLY A 205 6.28 -1.43 19.96
C GLY A 205 4.82 -1.00 20.07
N ALA A 206 3.92 -1.96 20.28
CA ALA A 206 2.48 -1.71 20.43
C ALA A 206 1.89 -2.65 21.48
N GLY A 207 1.94 -2.26 22.74
CA GLY A 207 1.36 -3.01 23.88
C GLY A 207 -0.16 -2.86 23.99
N THR A 208 -0.76 -1.86 23.35
CA THR A 208 -2.21 -1.58 23.39
C THR A 208 -2.80 -1.40 22.00
N LYS A 209 -4.13 -1.52 21.91
CA LYS A 209 -4.85 -1.32 20.65
C LYS A 209 -4.68 0.11 20.09
N ASP A 210 -4.70 1.11 20.97
CA ASP A 210 -4.55 2.52 20.56
C ASP A 210 -3.12 2.81 20.10
N ALA A 211 -2.11 2.23 20.78
CA ALA A 211 -0.72 2.30 20.34
C ALA A 211 -0.55 1.69 18.95
N LEU A 212 -1.16 0.53 18.70
CA LEU A 212 -1.12 -0.15 17.41
C LEU A 212 -1.75 0.71 16.29
N ALA A 213 -2.91 1.30 16.52
CA ALA A 213 -3.53 2.22 15.56
C ALA A 213 -2.65 3.46 15.31
N GLY A 214 -2.03 4.00 16.36
CA GLY A 214 -1.07 5.11 16.27
C GLY A 214 0.16 4.77 15.43
N VAL A 215 0.69 3.56 15.55
CA VAL A 215 1.83 3.06 14.76
C VAL A 215 1.48 3.03 13.28
N PHE A 216 0.34 2.45 12.90
CA PHE A 216 -0.07 2.40 11.50
C PHE A 216 -0.32 3.79 10.91
N ALA A 217 -0.93 4.71 11.66
CA ALA A 217 -1.08 6.10 11.25
C ALA A 217 0.28 6.82 11.09
N HIS A 218 1.30 6.42 11.86
CA HIS A 218 2.64 6.95 11.72
C HIS A 218 3.35 6.40 10.48
N ILE A 219 3.24 5.10 10.20
CA ILE A 219 3.76 4.46 8.98
C ILE A 219 3.15 5.12 7.73
N ASP A 220 1.84 5.37 7.74
CA ASP A 220 1.15 6.05 6.64
C ASP A 220 1.74 7.44 6.35
N ARG A 221 2.09 8.20 7.38
CA ARG A 221 2.72 9.51 7.25
C ARG A 221 4.18 9.46 6.78
N MET A 222 4.93 8.41 7.15
CA MET A 222 6.34 8.24 6.74
C MET A 222 6.49 7.81 5.28
N GLN A 223 5.46 7.19 4.72
CA GLN A 223 5.42 6.74 3.33
C GLN A 223 4.39 7.57 2.54
N PRO A 224 4.62 8.89 2.37
CA PRO A 224 3.68 9.73 1.64
C PRO A 224 3.59 9.27 0.19
N VAL A 225 2.40 9.42 -0.35
CA VAL A 225 2.15 9.17 -1.76
C VAL A 225 3.05 10.06 -2.61
N ARG A 226 3.95 9.45 -3.38
CA ARG A 226 4.75 10.16 -4.36
C ARG A 226 3.89 10.46 -5.59
N LEU A 227 3.96 11.69 -6.06
CA LEU A 227 3.32 12.10 -7.30
C LEU A 227 4.41 12.18 -8.39
N LYS A 228 4.23 11.43 -9.46
CA LYS A 228 5.05 11.53 -10.66
C LYS A 228 4.34 12.45 -11.64
N GLN A 229 5.08 13.37 -12.25
CA GLN A 229 4.54 14.12 -13.37
C GLN A 229 4.35 13.15 -14.54
N GLY A 230 3.09 12.88 -14.87
CA GLY A 230 2.72 12.13 -16.06
C GLY A 230 3.12 12.89 -17.34
N GLN A 231 3.13 12.19 -18.44
CA GLN A 231 3.36 12.84 -19.73
C GLN A 231 2.20 13.79 -20.04
N SER A 232 2.52 14.98 -20.55
CA SER A 232 1.50 15.90 -21.03
C SER A 232 0.82 15.28 -22.26
N GLU A 233 -0.45 14.96 -22.13
CA GLU A 233 -1.24 14.50 -23.28
C GLU A 233 -1.53 15.67 -24.21
N THR A 234 -1.44 15.44 -25.52
CA THR A 234 -1.86 16.41 -26.51
C THR A 234 -3.36 16.29 -26.71
N VAL A 235 -4.12 17.30 -26.35
CA VAL A 235 -5.57 17.37 -26.52
C VAL A 235 -5.91 18.15 -27.77
N ASP A 236 -6.84 17.65 -28.57
CA ASP A 236 -7.32 18.34 -29.77
C ASP A 236 -8.02 19.63 -29.39
N HIS A 237 -7.55 20.74 -29.97
CA HIS A 237 -8.01 22.11 -29.64
C HIS A 237 -8.84 22.72 -30.80
N PHE A 238 -9.72 21.94 -31.41
CA PHE A 238 -10.53 22.40 -32.54
C PHE A 238 -11.78 23.21 -32.14
N ARG A 239 -12.26 23.08 -30.88
CA ARG A 239 -13.52 23.72 -30.43
C ARG A 239 -13.59 25.23 -30.69
N PRO A 240 -12.59 26.06 -30.34
CA PRO A 240 -12.67 27.52 -30.58
C PRO A 240 -12.70 27.86 -32.08
N LEU A 241 -11.99 27.09 -32.92
CA LEU A 241 -12.02 27.25 -34.36
C LEU A 241 -13.35 26.86 -34.97
N ALA A 242 -13.96 25.79 -34.48
CA ALA A 242 -15.30 25.34 -34.91
C ALA A 242 -16.38 26.37 -34.54
N LEU A 243 -16.32 26.98 -33.36
CA LEU A 243 -17.22 28.03 -32.92
C LEU A 243 -17.04 29.28 -33.77
N ALA A 244 -15.80 29.70 -34.08
CA ALA A 244 -15.51 30.82 -34.97
C ALA A 244 -16.04 30.55 -36.39
N GLY A 245 -15.86 29.32 -36.92
CA GLY A 245 -16.41 28.92 -38.22
C GLY A 245 -17.94 28.99 -38.29
N LEU A 246 -18.62 28.49 -37.24
CA LEU A 246 -20.07 28.56 -37.09
C LEU A 246 -20.56 30.02 -37.01
N GLY A 247 -19.87 30.88 -36.28
CA GLY A 247 -20.18 32.32 -36.20
C GLY A 247 -20.06 33.01 -37.55
N LEU A 248 -19.01 32.72 -38.33
CA LEU A 248 -18.80 33.27 -39.67
C LEU A 248 -19.85 32.75 -40.67
N LEU A 249 -20.25 31.50 -40.55
CA LEU A 249 -21.36 30.92 -41.35
C LEU A 249 -22.70 31.63 -41.07
N GLY A 250 -22.98 31.87 -39.77
CA GLY A 250 -24.17 32.59 -39.32
C GLY A 250 -24.20 34.02 -39.87
N LEU A 251 -23.10 34.76 -39.77
CA LEU A 251 -22.95 36.12 -40.33
C LEU A 251 -23.10 36.14 -41.84
N HIS A 252 -22.54 35.15 -42.53
CA HIS A 252 -22.70 35.03 -44.00
C HIS A 252 -24.16 34.78 -44.41
N ALA A 253 -24.84 33.90 -43.67
CA ALA A 253 -26.28 33.60 -43.92
C ALA A 253 -27.17 34.83 -43.66
N LEU A 254 -26.90 35.61 -42.61
CA LEU A 254 -27.60 36.88 -42.34
C LEU A 254 -27.35 37.91 -43.41
N GLY A 255 -26.11 38.03 -43.92
CA GLY A 255 -25.78 38.91 -45.05
C GLY A 255 -26.55 38.57 -46.34
N LEU A 256 -26.68 37.28 -46.63
CA LEU A 256 -27.45 36.83 -47.77
C LEU A 256 -28.97 37.12 -47.65
N LEU A 257 -29.52 37.03 -46.42
CA LEU A 257 -30.89 37.42 -46.13
C LEU A 257 -31.12 38.92 -46.24
N GLY A 258 -30.18 39.74 -45.74
CA GLY A 258 -30.26 41.22 -45.81
C GLY A 258 -30.19 41.78 -47.24
N TRP A 259 -29.38 41.18 -48.12
CA TRP A 259 -29.29 41.62 -49.53
C TRP A 259 -30.49 41.19 -50.40
N ARG A 260 -31.27 40.21 -49.95
CA ARG A 260 -32.51 39.81 -50.64
C ARG A 260 -33.68 40.79 -50.40
N TRP A 261 -33.53 41.72 -49.48
CA TRP A 261 -34.57 42.69 -49.15
C TRP A 261 -34.32 44.09 -49.76
N ASN A 262 -33.36 44.25 -50.69
CA ASN A 262 -33.24 45.45 -51.50
C ASN A 262 -34.07 45.28 -52.78
N PRO A 263 -35.26 45.94 -52.87
CA PRO A 263 -36.16 45.83 -54.01
C PRO A 263 -35.82 46.85 -55.10
N TRP A 264 -34.61 46.90 -55.63
CA TRP A 264 -34.21 47.67 -56.84
C TRP A 264 -33.05 46.98 -57.50
#